data_6025af20ea2567a4292700966b0df290
#
_entry.id   6025af20ea2567a4292700966b0df290
#
_cell.length_a   1.000
_cell.length_b   1.000
_cell.length_c   1.000
_cell.angle_alpha   90.00
_cell.angle_beta   90.00
_cell.angle_gamma   90.00
#
_symmetry.space_group_name_H-M   'P 1'
#
loop_
_entity.id
_entity.type
_entity.pdbx_description
1 polymer ?
#
loop_
_entity_poly.entity_id
_entity_poly.type
_entity_poly.pdbx_seq_one_letter_code
_entity_poly.pdbx_strand_id
1 'polypeptide(L)'
;MVDERPQMAASEIEEELLAELQKLPTLHDTQSVTIRPFSGPQGWTWELDRIEPEVGPEQSKFADVTNVVARLQQQFDLDPSA
;
A
#
# COMPACT_ATOMS: atom_id res chain seq x y z
N MET A 1 18.41 9.05 -17.87
CA MET A 1 18.32 9.07 -16.39
C MET A 1 17.38 7.96 -15.93
N VAL A 2 17.85 7.15 -15.03
CA VAL A 2 17.03 6.06 -14.51
C VAL A 2 16.06 6.61 -13.47
N ASP A 3 14.80 6.30 -13.65
CA ASP A 3 13.77 6.72 -12.73
C ASP A 3 13.66 5.68 -11.62
N GLU A 4 14.53 5.82 -10.63
CA GLU A 4 14.58 4.87 -9.53
C GLU A 4 13.65 5.29 -8.41
N ARG A 5 12.71 4.42 -8.09
CA ARG A 5 11.86 4.60 -6.93
C ARG A 5 12.61 4.11 -5.70
N PRO A 6 12.49 4.82 -4.57
CA PRO A 6 13.12 4.34 -3.34
C PRO A 6 12.54 3.00 -2.91
N GLN A 7 13.42 2.12 -2.48
CA GLN A 7 13.03 0.84 -1.92
C GLN A 7 12.88 0.98 -0.41
N MET A 8 11.81 0.40 0.12
CA MET A 8 11.49 0.50 1.53
C MET A 8 11.19 -0.89 2.08
N ALA A 9 11.50 -1.09 3.36
CA ALA A 9 11.13 -2.31 4.05
C ALA A 9 9.61 -2.42 4.15
N ALA A 10 9.10 -3.65 4.24
CA ALA A 10 7.66 -3.88 4.32
C ALA A 10 7.01 -3.09 5.46
N SER A 11 7.64 -3.06 6.64
CA SER A 11 7.10 -2.33 7.78
C SER A 11 7.00 -0.83 7.52
N GLU A 12 7.97 -0.27 6.80
CA GLU A 12 7.95 1.15 6.46
C GLU A 12 6.83 1.47 5.48
N ILE A 13 6.63 0.61 4.48
CA ILE A 13 5.55 0.78 3.52
C ILE A 13 4.20 0.68 4.24
N GLU A 14 4.07 -0.27 5.14
CA GLU A 14 2.84 -0.44 5.92
C GLU A 14 2.53 0.81 6.75
N GLU A 15 3.54 1.40 7.37
CA GLU A 15 3.35 2.63 8.13
C GLU A 15 2.91 3.79 7.25
N GLU A 16 3.54 3.95 6.09
CA GLU A 16 3.17 5.00 5.15
C GLU A 16 1.75 4.79 4.62
N LEU A 17 1.43 3.55 4.26
CA LEU A 17 0.10 3.21 3.76
C LEU A 17 -0.96 3.49 4.82
N LEU A 18 -0.73 3.06 6.05
CA LEU A 18 -1.66 3.29 7.14
C LEU A 18 -1.88 4.79 7.37
N ALA A 19 -0.79 5.57 7.40
CA ALA A 19 -0.88 7.02 7.60
C ALA A 19 -1.70 7.68 6.49
N GLU A 20 -1.47 7.29 5.24
CA GLU A 20 -2.20 7.86 4.11
C GLU A 20 -3.69 7.49 4.16
N LEU A 21 -4.00 6.25 4.53
CA LEU A 21 -5.40 5.82 4.66
C LEU A 21 -6.11 6.58 5.78
N GLN A 22 -5.44 6.78 6.91
CA GLN A 22 -6.04 7.48 8.05
C GLN A 22 -6.30 8.96 7.79
N LYS A 23 -5.66 9.53 6.77
CA LYS A 23 -5.93 10.91 6.36
C LYS A 23 -7.28 11.06 5.65
N LEU A 24 -7.82 9.98 5.14
CA LEU A 24 -9.09 10.00 4.42
C LEU A 24 -10.26 9.90 5.40
N PRO A 25 -11.30 10.73 5.25
CA PRO A 25 -12.45 10.68 6.17
C PRO A 25 -13.14 9.33 6.20
N THR A 26 -13.15 8.61 5.08
CA THR A 26 -13.80 7.30 4.98
C THR A 26 -12.97 6.19 5.60
N LEU A 27 -11.68 6.43 5.84
CA LEU A 27 -10.74 5.39 6.27
C LEU A 27 -9.99 5.79 7.54
N HIS A 28 -10.44 6.84 8.22
CA HIS A 28 -9.75 7.32 9.42
C HIS A 28 -9.74 6.30 10.56
N ASP A 29 -10.64 5.33 10.51
CA ASP A 29 -10.75 4.27 11.52
C ASP A 29 -9.90 3.03 11.20
N THR A 30 -9.12 3.08 10.12
CA THR A 30 -8.22 1.98 9.78
C THR A 30 -7.23 1.75 10.91
N GLN A 31 -7.13 0.50 11.37
CA GLN A 31 -6.30 0.14 12.52
C GLN A 31 -4.96 -0.43 12.10
N SER A 32 -4.96 -1.24 11.05
CA SER A 32 -3.73 -1.87 10.60
C SER A 32 -3.83 -2.26 9.14
N VAL A 33 -2.68 -2.36 8.49
CA VAL A 33 -2.56 -2.86 7.13
C VAL A 33 -1.34 -3.79 7.06
N THR A 34 -1.43 -4.77 6.19
CA THR A 34 -0.33 -5.69 5.90
C THR A 34 -0.15 -5.73 4.39
N ILE A 35 1.10 -5.71 3.96
CA ILE A 35 1.43 -5.83 2.54
C ILE A 35 2.21 -7.13 2.32
N ARG A 36 2.28 -7.53 1.05
CA ARG A 36 3.05 -8.70 0.65
C ARG A 36 3.85 -8.38 -0.61
N PRO A 37 4.99 -9.05 -0.82
CA PRO A 37 5.75 -8.85 -2.05
C PRO A 37 4.97 -9.38 -3.24
N PHE A 38 5.13 -8.67 -4.36
CA PHE A 38 4.48 -9.03 -5.61
C PHE A 38 5.50 -8.90 -6.73
N SER A 39 5.69 -9.97 -7.49
CA SER A 39 6.60 -9.97 -8.63
C SER A 39 5.80 -9.70 -9.90
N GLY A 40 6.00 -8.51 -10.46
CA GLY A 40 5.36 -8.11 -11.69
C GLY A 40 6.32 -8.14 -12.86
N PRO A 41 5.83 -7.76 -14.07
CA PRO A 41 6.67 -7.77 -15.27
C PRO A 41 7.85 -6.79 -15.20
N GLN A 42 7.78 -5.81 -14.33
CA GLN A 42 8.85 -4.81 -14.16
C GLN A 42 9.74 -5.07 -12.95
N GLY A 43 9.55 -6.21 -12.27
CA GLY A 43 10.33 -6.57 -11.09
C GLY A 43 9.49 -6.64 -9.83
N TRP A 44 10.16 -6.56 -8.69
CA TRP A 44 9.50 -6.68 -7.40
C TRP A 44 8.81 -5.39 -7.01
N THR A 45 7.58 -5.51 -6.57
CA THR A 45 6.81 -4.46 -5.95
C THR A 45 6.04 -5.06 -4.78
N TRP A 46 4.95 -4.46 -4.38
CA TRP A 46 4.15 -4.93 -3.26
C TRP A 46 2.68 -4.71 -3.56
N GLU A 47 1.84 -5.43 -2.82
CA GLU A 47 0.40 -5.21 -2.88
C GLU A 47 -0.18 -5.32 -1.48
N LEU A 48 -1.39 -4.80 -1.31
CA LEU A 48 -2.10 -4.92 -0.05
C LEU A 48 -2.52 -6.36 0.17
N ASP A 49 -2.11 -6.93 1.30
CA ASP A 49 -2.48 -8.28 1.69
C ASP A 49 -3.72 -8.27 2.58
N ARG A 50 -3.73 -7.37 3.56
CA ARG A 50 -4.80 -7.33 4.53
C ARG A 50 -4.99 -5.91 5.06
N ILE A 51 -6.24 -5.57 5.37
CA ILE A 51 -6.59 -4.30 6.00
C ILE A 51 -7.59 -4.58 7.11
N GLU A 52 -7.44 -3.89 8.23
CA GLU A 52 -8.39 -4.01 9.34
C GLU A 52 -8.88 -2.62 9.75
N PRO A 53 -10.18 -2.43 9.89
CA PRO A 53 -11.27 -3.39 9.57
C PRO A 53 -11.35 -3.68 8.06
N GLU A 54 -11.88 -4.84 7.73
CA GLU A 54 -11.97 -5.29 6.34
C GLU A 54 -12.83 -4.36 5.50
N VAL A 55 -12.40 -4.16 4.25
CA VAL A 55 -13.13 -3.36 3.27
C VAL A 55 -13.47 -4.26 2.09
N GLY A 56 -14.77 -4.51 1.90
CA GLY A 56 -15.24 -5.33 0.79
C GLY A 56 -15.31 -4.55 -0.51
N PRO A 57 -15.28 -5.24 -1.66
CA PRO A 57 -15.27 -4.56 -2.96
C PRO A 57 -16.57 -3.80 -3.26
N GLU A 58 -17.66 -4.12 -2.58
CA GLU A 58 -18.93 -3.41 -2.70
C GLU A 58 -19.01 -2.14 -1.86
N GLN A 59 -18.03 -1.89 -1.01
CA GLN A 59 -18.01 -0.69 -0.18
C GLN A 59 -17.38 0.47 -0.93
N SER A 60 -17.95 1.67 -0.78
CA SER A 60 -17.44 2.85 -1.48
C SER A 60 -15.99 3.18 -1.11
N LYS A 61 -15.59 2.91 0.12
CA LYS A 61 -14.22 3.16 0.56
C LYS A 61 -13.19 2.21 -0.05
N PHE A 62 -13.64 1.13 -0.70
CA PHE A 62 -12.73 0.22 -1.40
C PHE A 62 -11.97 0.95 -2.51
N ALA A 63 -12.65 1.84 -3.24
CA ALA A 63 -12.00 2.63 -4.28
C ALA A 63 -10.92 3.54 -3.70
N ASP A 64 -11.18 4.12 -2.53
CA ASP A 64 -10.18 4.97 -1.86
C ASP A 64 -8.95 4.17 -1.47
N VAL A 65 -9.15 2.96 -0.93
CA VAL A 65 -8.04 2.07 -0.59
C VAL A 65 -7.22 1.74 -1.83
N THR A 66 -7.89 1.34 -2.91
CA THR A 66 -7.22 0.97 -4.16
C THR A 66 -6.41 2.14 -4.72
N ASN A 67 -6.99 3.34 -4.69
CA ASN A 67 -6.31 4.54 -5.20
C ASN A 67 -5.06 4.87 -4.39
N VAL A 68 -5.12 4.77 -3.07
CA VAL A 68 -3.97 5.04 -2.22
C VAL A 68 -2.88 4.00 -2.45
N VAL A 69 -3.26 2.72 -2.51
CA VAL A 69 -2.31 1.64 -2.76
C VAL A 69 -1.59 1.86 -4.10
N ALA A 70 -2.36 2.13 -5.16
CA ALA A 70 -1.78 2.36 -6.49
C ALA A 70 -0.82 3.55 -6.51
N ARG A 71 -1.18 4.63 -5.81
CA ARG A 71 -0.33 5.82 -5.74
C ARG A 71 0.99 5.52 -5.05
N LEU A 72 0.93 4.81 -3.92
CA LEU A 72 2.14 4.47 -3.16
C LEU A 72 2.99 3.44 -3.89
N GLN A 73 2.38 2.53 -4.64
CA GLN A 73 3.12 1.58 -5.48
C GLN A 73 3.96 2.30 -6.53
N GLN A 74 3.53 3.46 -6.98
CA GLN A 74 4.29 4.27 -7.92
C GLN A 74 5.41 5.05 -7.25
N GLN A 75 5.30 5.29 -5.96
CA GLN A 75 6.29 6.07 -5.21
C GLN A 75 7.38 5.19 -4.59
N PHE A 76 7.03 3.98 -4.19
CA PHE A 76 7.96 3.11 -3.46
C PHE A 76 7.93 1.70 -4.03
N ASP A 77 9.08 1.07 -4.05
CA ASP A 77 9.20 -0.37 -4.29
C ASP A 77 9.53 -1.07 -2.98
N LEU A 78 9.16 -2.33 -2.89
CA LEU A 78 9.52 -3.16 -1.74
C LEU A 78 10.95 -3.65 -1.90
N ASP A 79 11.72 -3.54 -0.81
CA ASP A 79 13.03 -4.17 -0.73
C ASP A 79 12.83 -5.60 -0.21
N PRO A 80 12.97 -6.62 -1.07
CA PRO A 80 12.72 -7.99 -0.65
C PRO A 80 13.75 -8.54 0.34
N SER A 81 14.89 -7.86 0.47
CA SER A 81 15.94 -8.29 1.37
C SER A 81 15.89 -7.61 2.73
N ALA A 82 14.98 -6.66 2.89
CA ALA A 82 14.88 -5.90 4.14
C ALA A 82 13.89 -6.51 5.12
#